data_9c3569759f72c2a05d5a89fa9adae5b1
#
_entry.id   9c3569759f72c2a05d5a89fa9adae5b1
#
_cell.length_a   1.000
_cell.length_b   1.000
_cell.length_c   1.000
_cell.angle_alpha   90.00
_cell.angle_beta   90.00
_cell.angle_gamma   90.00
#
_symmetry.space_group_name_H-M   'P 1'
#
loop_
_entity.id
_entity.type
_entity.pdbx_description
1 polymer ?
#
loop_
_entity_poly.entity_id
_entity_poly.type
_entity_poly.pdbx_seq_one_letter_code
_entity_poly.pdbx_strand_id
1 'polypeptide(L)'
;MTIKILIADDQVLLSRALATILGSQPDLEVVATVHDGQAAVDTVAHTPVNLVLMDVRMPKLDGVAALKKIRAKPNPPKIVMLTTFNVPDTVKAALTAGANGFLLKDADPETLIESVRTVAAGQTVLAADVVGHILPGALTVAADTLPSHVQQGLSLLTPREMEVLHAIGEGKTNAEIAAELVISATTVKTHVSNLLAKVHARDRVALAIIARKVGL
;
A
#
# COMPACT_ATOMS: atom_id res chain seq x y z
N MET A 1 -14.44 9.96 16.16
CA MET A 1 -13.08 10.45 16.47
C MET A 1 -12.51 11.00 15.17
N THR A 2 -12.05 12.25 15.14
CA THR A 2 -11.58 12.88 13.93
C THR A 2 -10.12 12.49 13.67
N ILE A 3 -9.79 12.07 12.45
CA ILE A 3 -8.43 11.69 12.03
C ILE A 3 -7.69 12.97 11.61
N LYS A 4 -6.65 13.34 12.35
CA LYS A 4 -5.81 14.51 12.07
C LYS A 4 -4.70 14.14 11.08
N ILE A 5 -4.69 14.82 9.94
CA ILE A 5 -3.85 14.51 8.79
C ILE A 5 -2.87 15.64 8.53
N LEU A 6 -1.60 15.31 8.36
CA LEU A 6 -0.58 16.18 7.79
C LEU A 6 -0.35 15.77 6.34
N ILE A 7 -0.34 16.73 5.42
CA ILE A 7 0.06 16.53 4.02
C ILE A 7 1.44 17.14 3.81
N ALA A 8 2.38 16.35 3.32
CA ALA A 8 3.73 16.77 2.97
C ALA A 8 3.99 16.45 1.49
N ASP A 9 3.96 17.46 0.64
CA ASP A 9 4.14 17.34 -0.81
C ASP A 9 4.65 18.66 -1.39
N ASP A 10 5.73 18.63 -2.17
CA ASP A 10 6.32 19.82 -2.79
C ASP A 10 5.46 20.44 -3.90
N GLN A 11 4.52 19.67 -4.44
CA GLN A 11 3.55 20.12 -5.43
C GLN A 11 2.38 20.84 -4.75
N VAL A 12 2.47 22.17 -4.65
CA VAL A 12 1.49 23.02 -3.95
C VAL A 12 0.06 22.82 -4.46
N LEU A 13 -0.12 22.63 -5.77
CA LEU A 13 -1.46 22.43 -6.36
C LEU A 13 -2.06 21.10 -5.92
N LEU A 14 -1.28 20.03 -5.94
CA LEU A 14 -1.70 18.70 -5.53
C LEU A 14 -2.02 18.66 -4.03
N SER A 15 -1.14 19.21 -3.20
CA SER A 15 -1.35 19.24 -1.75
C SER A 15 -2.62 20.01 -1.37
N ARG A 16 -2.96 21.10 -2.08
CA ARG A 16 -4.24 21.82 -1.92
C ARG A 16 -5.44 20.99 -2.36
N ALA A 17 -5.35 20.29 -3.49
CA ALA A 17 -6.41 19.39 -3.95
C ALA A 17 -6.69 18.28 -2.94
N LEU A 18 -5.63 17.62 -2.45
CA LEU A 18 -5.73 16.59 -1.42
C LEU A 18 -6.37 17.13 -0.12
N ALA A 19 -5.96 18.34 0.31
CA ALA A 19 -6.54 18.99 1.49
C ALA A 19 -8.04 19.28 1.30
N THR A 20 -8.46 19.68 0.11
CA THR A 20 -9.89 19.94 -0.20
C THR A 20 -10.69 18.64 -0.18
N ILE A 21 -10.17 17.58 -0.84
CA ILE A 21 -10.83 16.26 -0.89
C ILE A 21 -11.00 15.68 0.52
N LEU A 22 -9.93 15.63 1.29
CA LEU A 22 -9.97 15.06 2.64
C LEU A 22 -10.78 15.93 3.60
N GLY A 23 -10.65 17.25 3.53
CA GLY A 23 -11.40 18.19 4.37
C GLY A 23 -12.90 18.25 4.07
N SER A 24 -13.37 17.67 2.95
CA SER A 24 -14.80 17.50 2.68
C SER A 24 -15.46 16.40 3.52
N GLN A 25 -14.67 15.56 4.17
CA GLN A 25 -15.15 14.44 4.96
C GLN A 25 -15.29 14.84 6.44
N PRO A 26 -16.43 14.54 7.10
CA PRO A 26 -16.70 14.99 8.48
C PRO A 26 -15.81 14.34 9.54
N ASP A 27 -15.18 13.23 9.22
CA ASP A 27 -14.30 12.45 10.10
C ASP A 27 -12.80 12.70 9.86
N LEU A 28 -12.42 13.53 8.86
CA LEU A 28 -11.05 13.84 8.49
C LEU A 28 -10.75 15.33 8.69
N GLU A 29 -9.60 15.64 9.27
CA GLU A 29 -9.14 17.03 9.49
C GLU A 29 -7.70 17.18 8.97
N VAL A 30 -7.49 18.02 7.97
CA VAL A 30 -6.14 18.38 7.51
C VAL A 30 -5.61 19.49 8.41
N VAL A 31 -4.73 19.13 9.35
CA VAL A 31 -4.19 20.06 10.36
C VAL A 31 -3.05 20.92 9.83
N ALA A 32 -2.33 20.46 8.81
CA ALA A 32 -1.28 21.23 8.16
C ALA A 32 -0.97 20.68 6.76
N THR A 33 -0.41 21.56 5.92
CA THR A 33 0.18 21.21 4.63
C THR A 33 1.57 21.82 4.57
N VAL A 34 2.59 21.00 4.27
CA VAL A 34 3.99 21.40 4.20
C VAL A 34 4.62 20.93 2.89
N HIS A 35 5.73 21.53 2.47
CA HIS A 35 6.28 21.34 1.15
C HIS A 35 7.71 20.79 1.12
N ASP A 36 8.19 20.31 2.27
CA ASP A 36 9.47 19.60 2.40
C ASP A 36 9.47 18.65 3.59
N GLY A 37 10.35 17.64 3.56
CA GLY A 37 10.41 16.62 4.59
C GLY A 37 10.87 17.13 5.95
N GLN A 38 11.69 18.20 6.00
CA GLN A 38 12.11 18.77 7.29
C GLN A 38 10.93 19.46 7.97
N ALA A 39 10.13 20.23 7.23
CA ALA A 39 8.92 20.84 7.73
C ALA A 39 7.91 19.78 8.23
N ALA A 40 7.82 18.63 7.56
CA ALA A 40 6.99 17.52 8.03
C ALA A 40 7.46 16.97 9.39
N VAL A 41 8.77 16.74 9.56
CA VAL A 41 9.36 16.26 10.82
C VAL A 41 9.11 17.27 11.97
N ASP A 42 9.24 18.56 11.68
CA ASP A 42 9.05 19.64 12.64
C ASP A 42 7.57 19.78 13.02
N THR A 43 6.65 19.69 12.05
CA THR A 43 5.21 19.76 12.30
C THR A 43 4.75 18.60 13.20
N VAL A 44 5.19 17.36 12.93
CA VAL A 44 4.86 16.19 13.77
C VAL A 44 5.42 16.31 15.19
N ALA A 45 6.47 17.13 15.41
CA ALA A 45 7.01 17.36 16.74
C ALA A 45 6.14 18.26 17.61
N HIS A 46 5.37 19.18 16.99
CA HIS A 46 4.66 20.25 17.71
C HIS A 46 3.14 20.20 17.52
N THR A 47 2.65 19.39 16.59
CA THR A 47 1.22 19.28 16.26
C THR A 47 0.75 17.84 16.41
N PRO A 48 -0.37 17.58 17.10
CA PRO A 48 -0.96 16.25 17.15
C PRO A 48 -1.43 15.80 15.75
N VAL A 49 -0.79 14.75 15.22
CA VAL A 49 -1.08 14.16 13.91
C VAL A 49 -1.34 12.68 14.09
N ASN A 50 -2.41 12.15 13.49
CA ASN A 50 -2.70 10.73 13.48
C ASN A 50 -2.10 10.03 12.24
N LEU A 51 -2.10 10.74 11.10
CA LEU A 51 -1.65 10.20 9.83
C LEU A 51 -0.91 11.27 9.02
N VAL A 52 0.19 10.90 8.38
CA VAL A 52 0.92 11.73 7.43
C VAL A 52 0.77 11.15 6.04
N LEU A 53 0.29 11.96 5.09
CA LEU A 53 0.45 11.70 3.67
C LEU A 53 1.78 12.33 3.24
N MET A 54 2.73 11.53 2.78
CA MET A 54 4.12 11.94 2.57
C MET A 54 4.55 11.68 1.13
N ASP A 55 4.84 12.72 0.37
CA ASP A 55 5.50 12.53 -0.91
C ASP A 55 6.89 11.92 -0.73
N VAL A 56 7.25 11.06 -1.66
CA VAL A 56 8.57 10.42 -1.70
C VAL A 56 9.66 11.43 -2.03
N ARG A 57 9.42 12.33 -2.99
CA ARG A 57 10.42 13.28 -3.49
C ARG A 57 10.11 14.70 -3.05
N MET A 58 10.87 15.22 -2.12
CA MET A 58 10.73 16.59 -1.63
C MET A 58 12.11 17.25 -1.50
N PRO A 59 12.17 18.58 -1.59
CA PRO A 59 13.41 19.34 -1.35
C PRO A 59 13.87 19.25 0.11
N LYS A 60 15.11 19.62 0.39
CA LYS A 60 15.80 19.64 1.69
C LYS A 60 15.94 18.25 2.33
N LEU A 61 14.83 17.57 2.58
CA LEU A 61 14.76 16.23 3.14
C LEU A 61 13.72 15.43 2.36
N ASP A 62 14.12 14.31 1.73
CA ASP A 62 13.20 13.44 1.02
C ASP A 62 12.24 12.71 1.97
N GLY A 63 11.14 12.18 1.40
CA GLY A 63 10.09 11.57 2.21
C GLY A 63 10.54 10.31 2.96
N VAL A 64 11.47 9.53 2.42
CA VAL A 64 11.98 8.32 3.10
C VAL A 64 12.86 8.70 4.28
N ALA A 65 13.69 9.73 4.13
CA ALA A 65 14.50 10.24 5.22
C ALA A 65 13.63 10.91 6.31
N ALA A 66 12.58 11.64 5.91
CA ALA A 66 11.60 12.20 6.83
C ALA A 66 10.84 11.10 7.59
N LEU A 67 10.37 10.06 6.91
CA LEU A 67 9.74 8.87 7.48
C LEU A 67 10.64 8.26 8.59
N LYS A 68 11.93 8.01 8.30
CA LYS A 68 12.87 7.44 9.29
C LYS A 68 12.97 8.32 10.54
N LYS A 69 13.10 9.65 10.37
CA LYS A 69 13.16 10.58 11.49
C LYS A 69 11.87 10.61 12.31
N ILE A 70 10.70 10.57 11.67
CA ILE A 70 9.40 10.53 12.36
C ILE A 70 9.21 9.21 13.10
N ARG A 71 9.60 8.09 12.49
CA ARG A 71 9.51 6.76 13.11
C ARG A 71 10.39 6.58 14.34
N ALA A 72 11.49 7.31 14.45
CA ALA A 72 12.36 7.30 15.63
C ALA A 72 11.75 8.02 16.84
N LYS A 73 10.62 8.75 16.68
CA LYS A 73 9.94 9.45 17.78
C LYS A 73 9.04 8.46 18.56
N PRO A 74 8.78 8.72 19.86
CA PRO A 74 7.79 7.96 20.61
C PRO A 74 6.38 8.19 20.03
N ASN A 75 5.60 7.12 19.92
CA ASN A 75 4.22 7.14 19.38
C ASN A 75 4.09 7.87 18.02
N PRO A 76 4.84 7.44 16.98
CA PRO A 76 4.81 8.14 15.71
C PRO A 76 3.45 7.97 15.02
N PRO A 77 2.99 8.99 14.26
CA PRO A 77 1.78 8.89 13.45
C PRO A 77 1.91 7.78 12.41
N LYS A 78 0.80 7.34 11.85
CA LYS A 78 0.78 6.48 10.66
C LYS A 78 1.31 7.27 9.46
N ILE A 79 2.06 6.62 8.57
CA ILE A 79 2.64 7.28 7.40
C ILE A 79 2.27 6.51 6.14
N VAL A 80 1.57 7.19 5.23
CA VAL A 80 1.27 6.72 3.89
C VAL A 80 2.14 7.50 2.91
N MET A 81 2.93 6.79 2.12
CA MET A 81 3.75 7.41 1.08
C MET A 81 2.91 7.67 -0.17
N LEU A 82 3.06 8.86 -0.74
CA LEU A 82 2.52 9.22 -2.04
C LEU A 82 3.62 9.12 -3.08
N THR A 83 3.35 8.46 -4.20
CA THR A 83 4.34 8.29 -5.27
C THR A 83 3.72 8.46 -6.64
N THR A 84 4.50 8.95 -7.59
CA THR A 84 4.24 8.76 -9.01
C THR A 84 4.91 7.47 -9.47
N PHE A 85 4.36 6.76 -10.46
CA PHE A 85 4.93 5.53 -11.02
C PHE A 85 6.45 5.59 -11.23
N ASN A 86 7.17 4.48 -10.94
CA ASN A 86 8.57 4.19 -11.27
C ASN A 86 9.68 4.43 -10.22
N VAL A 87 9.51 3.99 -8.96
CA VAL A 87 10.67 3.97 -8.05
C VAL A 87 10.68 2.72 -7.14
N PRO A 88 10.95 1.51 -7.70
CA PRO A 88 10.93 0.25 -6.93
C PRO A 88 11.83 0.27 -5.68
N ASP A 89 13.04 0.81 -5.81
CA ASP A 89 14.01 0.87 -4.70
C ASP A 89 13.54 1.80 -3.57
N THR A 90 12.85 2.88 -3.92
CA THR A 90 12.31 3.83 -2.93
C THR A 90 11.15 3.23 -2.15
N VAL A 91 10.28 2.47 -2.82
CA VAL A 91 9.17 1.77 -2.17
C VAL A 91 9.71 0.74 -1.18
N LYS A 92 10.71 -0.06 -1.58
CA LYS A 92 11.38 -1.01 -0.70
C LYS A 92 12.01 -0.31 0.51
N ALA A 93 12.73 0.79 0.29
CA ALA A 93 13.37 1.55 1.35
C ALA A 93 12.35 2.11 2.34
N ALA A 94 11.21 2.62 1.88
CA ALA A 94 10.18 3.19 2.74
C ALA A 94 9.39 2.12 3.51
N LEU A 95 9.10 0.95 2.93
CA LEU A 95 8.50 -0.17 3.65
C LEU A 95 9.44 -0.69 4.74
N THR A 96 10.73 -0.85 4.43
CA THR A 96 11.75 -1.23 5.41
C THR A 96 11.87 -0.19 6.53
N ALA A 97 11.67 1.09 6.22
CA ALA A 97 11.66 2.18 7.20
C ALA A 97 10.34 2.29 7.99
N GLY A 98 9.35 1.44 7.71
CA GLY A 98 8.11 1.34 8.46
C GLY A 98 6.96 2.21 7.94
N ALA A 99 6.87 2.46 6.63
CA ALA A 99 5.67 3.05 6.03
C ALA A 99 4.44 2.17 6.29
N ASN A 100 3.30 2.77 6.58
CA ASN A 100 2.03 2.07 6.80
C ASN A 100 1.22 1.89 5.52
N GLY A 101 1.63 2.51 4.43
CA GLY A 101 0.96 2.38 3.15
C GLY A 101 1.66 3.12 2.03
N PHE A 102 1.21 2.80 0.81
CA PHE A 102 1.60 3.46 -0.43
C PHE A 102 0.37 3.72 -1.28
N LEU A 103 0.25 4.94 -1.77
CA LEU A 103 -0.76 5.37 -2.72
C LEU A 103 -0.09 6.01 -3.93
N LEU A 104 -0.72 5.87 -5.07
CA LEU A 104 -0.35 6.63 -6.25
C LEU A 104 -0.90 8.05 -6.14
N LYS A 105 -0.16 9.04 -6.63
CA LYS A 105 -0.60 10.46 -6.64
C LYS A 105 -1.81 10.71 -7.56
N ASP A 106 -2.09 9.81 -8.48
CA ASP A 106 -3.22 9.80 -9.40
C ASP A 106 -4.39 8.91 -8.92
N ALA A 107 -4.33 8.41 -7.69
CA ALA A 107 -5.44 7.67 -7.10
C ALA A 107 -6.73 8.52 -7.09
N ASP A 108 -7.86 7.89 -7.36
CA ASP A 108 -9.17 8.55 -7.28
C ASP A 108 -9.50 9.00 -5.84
N PRO A 109 -10.35 10.03 -5.69
CA PRO A 109 -10.70 10.57 -4.37
C PRO A 109 -11.27 9.54 -3.39
N GLU A 110 -12.08 8.61 -3.85
CA GLU A 110 -12.69 7.58 -3.02
C GLU A 110 -11.63 6.63 -2.47
N THR A 111 -10.73 6.15 -3.32
CA THR A 111 -9.59 5.30 -2.94
C THR A 111 -8.68 6.00 -1.93
N LEU A 112 -8.41 7.30 -2.11
CA LEU A 112 -7.62 8.09 -1.17
C LEU A 112 -8.28 8.15 0.21
N ILE A 113 -9.57 8.50 0.27
CA ILE A 113 -10.33 8.62 1.51
C ILE A 113 -10.40 7.30 2.25
N GLU A 114 -10.73 6.22 1.54
CA GLU A 114 -10.81 4.87 2.11
C GLU A 114 -9.46 4.39 2.64
N SER A 115 -8.39 4.66 1.91
CA SER A 115 -7.03 4.31 2.31
C SER A 115 -6.59 5.03 3.59
N VAL A 116 -6.91 6.31 3.72
CA VAL A 116 -6.64 7.09 4.94
C VAL A 116 -7.36 6.47 6.14
N ARG A 117 -8.64 6.13 6.00
CA ARG A 117 -9.43 5.48 7.06
C ARG A 117 -8.86 4.12 7.44
N THR A 118 -8.52 3.31 6.45
CA THR A 118 -7.96 1.97 6.61
C THR A 118 -6.63 2.01 7.36
N VAL A 119 -5.73 2.93 6.99
CA VAL A 119 -4.44 3.07 7.65
C VAL A 119 -4.60 3.65 9.06
N ALA A 120 -5.50 4.61 9.27
CA ALA A 120 -5.79 5.15 10.60
C ALA A 120 -6.34 4.08 11.55
N ALA A 121 -7.10 3.10 11.03
CA ALA A 121 -7.57 1.93 11.76
C ALA A 121 -6.46 0.89 12.05
N GLY A 122 -5.22 1.13 11.61
CA GLY A 122 -4.06 0.26 11.88
C GLY A 122 -3.78 -0.81 10.83
N GLN A 123 -4.50 -0.81 9.71
CA GLN A 123 -4.25 -1.71 8.58
C GLN A 123 -3.20 -1.10 7.64
N THR A 124 -2.63 -1.92 6.76
CA THR A 124 -1.68 -1.48 5.73
C THR A 124 -2.38 -1.40 4.37
N VAL A 125 -2.15 -0.32 3.63
CA VAL A 125 -2.65 -0.13 2.26
C VAL A 125 -1.47 -0.07 1.30
N LEU A 126 -1.49 -0.91 0.28
CA LEU A 126 -0.52 -0.88 -0.82
C LEU A 126 -1.29 -0.83 -2.14
N ALA A 127 -1.05 0.18 -2.95
CA ALA A 127 -1.60 0.23 -4.30
C ALA A 127 -1.14 -1.01 -5.10
N ALA A 128 -2.04 -1.63 -5.86
CA ALA A 128 -1.77 -2.88 -6.58
C ALA A 128 -0.54 -2.79 -7.49
N ASP A 129 -0.36 -1.63 -8.14
CA ASP A 129 0.77 -1.36 -9.02
C ASP A 129 2.11 -1.23 -8.28
N VAL A 130 2.07 -0.81 -7.01
CA VAL A 130 3.25 -0.73 -6.14
C VAL A 130 3.72 -2.14 -5.75
N VAL A 131 2.80 -3.07 -5.56
CA VAL A 131 3.11 -4.46 -5.17
C VAL A 131 3.85 -5.20 -6.26
N GLY A 132 3.48 -5.02 -7.54
CA GLY A 132 4.14 -5.64 -8.67
C GLY A 132 5.64 -5.30 -8.79
N HIS A 133 6.04 -4.13 -8.31
CA HIS A 133 7.43 -3.66 -8.36
C HIS A 133 8.26 -3.98 -7.11
N ILE A 134 7.63 -4.34 -5.99
CA ILE A 134 8.33 -4.67 -4.73
C ILE A 134 8.74 -6.14 -4.69
N LEU A 135 8.06 -6.98 -5.43
CA LEU A 135 8.12 -8.43 -5.29
C LEU A 135 9.40 -9.14 -5.81
N PRO A 136 10.26 -8.61 -6.67
CA PRO A 136 11.56 -9.25 -6.88
C PRO A 136 12.54 -8.96 -5.71
N GLY A 137 12.31 -9.55 -4.51
CA GLY A 137 13.33 -9.69 -3.48
C GLY A 137 13.16 -8.94 -2.15
N ALA A 138 12.03 -8.35 -1.80
CA ALA A 138 11.93 -7.44 -0.65
C ALA A 138 11.08 -7.87 0.56
N LEU A 139 10.57 -9.08 0.63
CA LEU A 139 9.91 -9.60 1.83
C LEU A 139 10.66 -10.84 2.36
N THR A 140 11.82 -10.62 2.97
CA THR A 140 12.24 -11.46 4.09
C THR A 140 11.41 -11.02 5.30
N VAL A 141 10.11 -11.25 5.27
CA VAL A 141 9.30 -11.31 6.48
C VAL A 141 9.68 -12.62 7.16
N ALA A 142 10.01 -12.55 8.45
CA ALA A 142 10.27 -13.71 9.28
C ALA A 142 9.31 -14.86 8.91
N ALA A 143 9.85 -16.10 8.94
CA ALA A 143 9.12 -17.32 8.60
C ALA A 143 7.98 -17.56 9.60
N ASP A 144 6.89 -16.77 9.46
CA ASP A 144 5.64 -17.08 10.13
C ASP A 144 4.86 -18.05 9.23
N THR A 145 4.59 -19.21 9.77
CA THR A 145 3.72 -20.22 9.18
C THR A 145 2.40 -19.59 8.76
N LEU A 146 1.96 -19.88 7.53
CA LEU A 146 0.64 -19.43 7.05
C LEU A 146 -0.43 -19.82 8.07
N PRO A 147 -1.41 -18.96 8.35
CA PRO A 147 -2.54 -19.30 9.21
C PRO A 147 -3.20 -20.61 8.76
N SER A 148 -3.65 -21.43 9.70
CA SER A 148 -4.21 -22.77 9.40
C SER A 148 -5.37 -22.75 8.41
N HIS A 149 -6.22 -21.71 8.43
CA HIS A 149 -7.31 -21.55 7.47
C HIS A 149 -6.81 -21.28 6.03
N VAL A 150 -5.68 -20.56 5.88
CA VAL A 150 -5.05 -20.34 4.57
C VAL A 150 -4.45 -21.63 4.04
N GLN A 151 -3.77 -22.41 4.90
CA GLN A 151 -3.23 -23.73 4.52
C GLN A 151 -4.34 -24.70 4.05
N GLN A 152 -5.47 -24.73 4.77
CA GLN A 152 -6.64 -25.49 4.37
C GLN A 152 -7.19 -25.01 3.03
N GLY A 153 -7.32 -23.70 2.82
CA GLY A 153 -7.75 -23.13 1.56
C GLY A 153 -6.86 -23.52 0.38
N LEU A 154 -5.55 -23.52 0.58
CA LEU A 154 -4.58 -23.94 -0.43
C LEU A 154 -4.74 -25.43 -0.83
N SER A 155 -5.04 -26.30 0.11
CA SER A 155 -5.27 -27.73 -0.17
C SER A 155 -6.55 -28.02 -0.98
N LEU A 156 -7.45 -27.03 -1.08
CA LEU A 156 -8.70 -27.11 -1.84
C LEU A 156 -8.59 -26.50 -3.25
N LEU A 157 -7.42 -25.99 -3.64
CA LEU A 157 -7.22 -25.41 -4.95
C LEU A 157 -7.15 -26.48 -6.03
N THR A 158 -7.85 -26.21 -7.14
CA THR A 158 -7.70 -27.01 -8.35
C THR A 158 -6.35 -26.75 -9.01
N PRO A 159 -5.85 -27.67 -9.87
CA PRO A 159 -4.61 -27.43 -10.63
C PRO A 159 -4.64 -26.09 -11.38
N ARG A 160 -5.78 -25.73 -11.95
CA ARG A 160 -5.94 -24.47 -12.69
C ARG A 160 -5.89 -23.23 -11.81
N GLU A 161 -6.47 -23.28 -10.62
CA GLU A 161 -6.37 -22.21 -9.64
C GLU A 161 -4.94 -22.07 -9.11
N MET A 162 -4.21 -23.16 -8.98
CA MET A 162 -2.80 -23.15 -8.58
C MET A 162 -1.91 -22.46 -9.64
N GLU A 163 -2.14 -22.74 -10.94
CA GLU A 163 -1.45 -22.05 -12.04
C GLU A 163 -1.73 -20.55 -12.03
N VAL A 164 -3.00 -20.15 -11.81
CA VAL A 164 -3.38 -18.75 -11.70
C VAL A 164 -2.75 -18.11 -10.46
N LEU A 165 -2.71 -18.81 -9.33
CA LEU A 165 -2.06 -18.32 -8.10
C LEU A 165 -0.56 -18.11 -8.30
N HIS A 166 0.12 -19.04 -8.98
CA HIS A 166 1.53 -18.92 -9.33
C HIS A 166 1.79 -17.67 -10.18
N ALA A 167 1.03 -17.49 -11.26
CA ALA A 167 1.15 -16.33 -12.13
C ALA A 167 0.85 -14.98 -11.39
N ILE A 168 -0.05 -15.00 -10.39
CA ILE A 168 -0.27 -13.86 -9.50
C ILE A 168 0.97 -13.62 -8.62
N GLY A 169 1.61 -14.67 -8.13
CA GLY A 169 2.86 -14.59 -7.38
C GLY A 169 4.01 -13.96 -8.16
N GLU A 170 4.03 -14.18 -9.48
CA GLU A 170 4.97 -13.55 -10.42
C GLU A 170 4.60 -12.09 -10.77
N GLY A 171 3.45 -11.59 -10.31
CA GLY A 171 3.01 -10.21 -10.54
C GLY A 171 2.27 -9.98 -11.86
N LYS A 172 1.90 -11.04 -12.60
CA LYS A 172 1.22 -10.94 -13.90
C LYS A 172 -0.19 -10.35 -13.78
N THR A 173 -0.59 -9.54 -14.74
CA THR A 173 -1.97 -9.01 -14.88
C THR A 173 -2.92 -10.10 -15.37
N ASN A 174 -4.23 -9.87 -15.24
CA ASN A 174 -5.23 -10.83 -15.77
C ASN A 174 -5.13 -11.03 -17.29
N ALA A 175 -4.67 -10.02 -18.03
CA ALA A 175 -4.47 -10.13 -19.47
C ALA A 175 -3.27 -11.03 -19.81
N GLU A 176 -2.17 -10.89 -19.09
CA GLU A 176 -0.97 -11.72 -19.24
C GLU A 176 -1.24 -13.17 -18.84
N ILE A 177 -1.95 -13.40 -17.73
CA ILE A 177 -2.37 -14.73 -17.29
C ILE A 177 -3.29 -15.37 -18.32
N ALA A 178 -4.23 -14.61 -18.89
CA ALA A 178 -5.14 -15.09 -19.92
C ALA A 178 -4.39 -15.54 -21.18
N ALA A 179 -3.39 -14.76 -21.62
CA ALA A 179 -2.56 -15.08 -22.76
C ALA A 179 -1.72 -16.34 -22.52
N GLU A 180 -1.07 -16.45 -21.37
CA GLU A 180 -0.20 -17.55 -21.00
C GLU A 180 -0.97 -18.87 -20.83
N LEU A 181 -2.09 -18.81 -20.16
CA LEU A 181 -2.92 -19.98 -19.89
C LEU A 181 -3.91 -20.33 -21.01
N VAL A 182 -3.92 -19.54 -22.10
CA VAL A 182 -4.81 -19.71 -23.26
C VAL A 182 -6.29 -19.74 -22.86
N ILE A 183 -6.71 -18.76 -22.04
CA ILE A 183 -8.11 -18.61 -21.58
C ILE A 183 -8.55 -17.15 -21.71
N SER A 184 -9.84 -16.88 -21.49
CA SER A 184 -10.33 -15.50 -21.52
C SER A 184 -9.96 -14.73 -20.23
N ALA A 185 -9.80 -13.42 -20.34
CA ALA A 185 -9.59 -12.57 -19.17
C ALA A 185 -10.75 -12.65 -18.15
N THR A 186 -11.96 -12.91 -18.63
CA THR A 186 -13.14 -13.16 -17.78
C THR A 186 -12.99 -14.46 -16.99
N THR A 187 -12.46 -15.52 -17.61
CA THR A 187 -12.16 -16.78 -16.93
C THR A 187 -11.11 -16.59 -15.84
N VAL A 188 -10.05 -15.79 -16.11
CA VAL A 188 -9.05 -15.45 -15.09
C VAL A 188 -9.70 -14.72 -13.90
N LYS A 189 -10.59 -13.73 -14.16
CA LYS A 189 -11.32 -13.03 -13.08
C LYS A 189 -12.11 -14.02 -12.21
N THR A 190 -12.75 -15.02 -12.80
CA THR A 190 -13.49 -16.06 -12.07
C THR A 190 -12.53 -16.88 -11.19
N HIS A 191 -11.40 -17.32 -11.72
CA HIS A 191 -10.39 -18.03 -10.93
C HIS A 191 -9.84 -17.19 -9.78
N VAL A 192 -9.56 -15.90 -10.02
CA VAL A 192 -9.11 -14.97 -8.96
C VAL A 192 -10.17 -14.85 -7.86
N SER A 193 -11.46 -14.70 -8.22
CA SER A 193 -12.55 -14.66 -7.24
C SER A 193 -12.64 -15.94 -6.40
N ASN A 194 -12.49 -17.09 -7.03
CA ASN A 194 -12.49 -18.39 -6.34
C ASN A 194 -11.28 -18.54 -5.41
N LEU A 195 -10.10 -18.09 -5.86
CA LEU A 195 -8.89 -18.07 -5.03
C LEU A 195 -9.09 -17.23 -3.77
N LEU A 196 -9.57 -15.99 -3.92
CA LEU A 196 -9.85 -15.10 -2.78
C LEU A 196 -10.78 -15.76 -1.76
N ALA A 197 -11.84 -16.40 -2.23
CA ALA A 197 -12.80 -17.10 -1.36
C ALA A 197 -12.18 -18.32 -0.66
N LYS A 198 -11.46 -19.19 -1.40
CA LYS A 198 -10.91 -20.43 -0.86
C LYS A 198 -9.80 -20.23 0.15
N VAL A 199 -8.86 -19.28 -0.11
CA VAL A 199 -7.75 -19.02 0.80
C VAL A 199 -8.06 -17.89 1.80
N HIS A 200 -9.30 -17.41 1.82
CA HIS A 200 -9.75 -16.29 2.67
C HIS A 200 -8.87 -15.05 2.54
N ALA A 201 -8.37 -14.79 1.33
CA ALA A 201 -7.59 -13.60 1.04
C ALA A 201 -8.54 -12.42 0.74
N ARG A 202 -8.22 -11.27 1.30
CA ARG A 202 -9.06 -10.05 1.14
C ARG A 202 -8.95 -9.43 -0.26
N ASP A 203 -7.80 -9.59 -0.91
CA ASP A 203 -7.49 -8.95 -2.18
C ASP A 203 -6.39 -9.73 -2.95
N ARG A 204 -6.11 -9.30 -4.18
CA ARG A 204 -5.07 -9.88 -5.06
C ARG A 204 -3.67 -9.78 -4.45
N VAL A 205 -3.41 -8.76 -3.66
CA VAL A 205 -2.13 -8.56 -2.99
C VAL A 205 -1.89 -9.67 -1.97
N ALA A 206 -2.91 -9.96 -1.17
CA ALA A 206 -2.87 -11.06 -0.22
C ALA A 206 -2.63 -12.41 -0.93
N LEU A 207 -3.21 -12.63 -2.13
CA LEU A 207 -2.94 -13.82 -2.95
C LEU A 207 -1.47 -13.88 -3.40
N ALA A 208 -0.89 -12.78 -3.87
CA ALA A 208 0.51 -12.73 -4.27
C ALA A 208 1.47 -13.03 -3.10
N ILE A 209 1.16 -12.51 -1.91
CA ILE A 209 1.93 -12.79 -0.69
C ILE A 209 1.82 -14.28 -0.30
N ILE A 210 0.61 -14.86 -0.38
CA ILE A 210 0.38 -16.28 -0.10
C ILE A 210 1.16 -17.14 -1.10
N ALA A 211 1.06 -16.87 -2.41
CA ALA A 211 1.78 -17.59 -3.45
C ALA A 211 3.28 -17.67 -3.14
N ARG A 212 3.90 -16.56 -2.80
CA ARG A 212 5.33 -16.51 -2.48
C ARG A 212 5.69 -17.23 -1.18
N LYS A 213 4.84 -17.15 -0.16
CA LYS A 213 5.07 -17.89 1.10
C LYS A 213 5.05 -19.39 0.92
N VAL A 214 4.37 -19.90 -0.10
CA VAL A 214 4.33 -21.34 -0.42
C VAL A 214 5.33 -21.75 -1.51
N GLY A 215 6.18 -20.82 -1.94
CA GLY A 215 7.25 -21.10 -2.90
C GLY A 215 6.80 -21.16 -4.38
N LEU A 216 5.68 -20.49 -4.68
CA LEU A 216 5.13 -20.31 -6.04
C LEU A 216 5.60 -18.98 -6.64
#